data_f6cb89383ef08afc7c10abeb1cfa62d6
#
_entry.id   f6cb89383ef08afc7c10abeb1cfa62d6
#
_cell.length_a   1.000
_cell.length_b   1.000
_cell.length_c   1.000
_cell.angle_alpha   90.00
_cell.angle_beta   90.00
_cell.angle_gamma   90.00
#
_symmetry.space_group_name_H-M   'P 1'
#
loop_
_entity.id
_entity.type
_entity.pdbx_description
1 polymer ?
#
loop_
_entity_poly.entity_id
_entity_poly.type
_entity_poly.pdbx_seq_one_letter_code
_entity_poly.pdbx_strand_id
1 'polypeptide(L)'
;MKTKFIFSLLTALLFNFATSGLFAQSIGIDHNLMFGIQMGLSLVPLQLTGCLAEGLNKEIWIPEIIEKFYPETSFVSDSRDFSMWTDNEYLNLQEAGIDPRVFIDNEVYPIPVVARGDKPYKIPMKRFDTENTVHINAIEIEESAEKRRSVAAGHQKSLQMQFSELAIYNWAPKKDSETTPVIKINDGNASKQGTGYVAMTYEKVLALSTQLDMMLVPKEGRILALHPYHATDLQLQDLEMFKTFFSTGSMFGFKIHVTSMVPKYNGTTGEKVEWGAPVRDTDAIASTVWYRDAVCRAKSMETCTTA
;
A
#
# COMPACT_ATOMS: atom_id res chain seq x y z
N MET A 1 22.08 22.32 37.18
CA MET A 1 22.40 20.88 37.09
C MET A 1 23.34 20.37 38.20
N LYS A 2 24.43 21.05 38.52
CA LYS A 2 25.43 20.57 39.53
C LYS A 2 24.86 20.36 40.93
N THR A 3 23.98 21.22 41.43
CA THR A 3 23.36 21.12 42.78
C THR A 3 22.43 19.93 42.94
N LYS A 4 21.62 19.59 41.93
CA LYS A 4 20.72 18.41 41.96
C LYS A 4 21.49 17.10 41.93
N PHE A 5 22.60 17.05 41.21
CA PHE A 5 23.48 15.89 41.17
C PHE A 5 24.18 15.64 42.49
N ILE A 6 24.69 16.70 43.13
CA ILE A 6 25.34 16.61 44.47
C ILE A 6 24.33 16.14 45.53
N PHE A 7 23.08 16.64 45.47
CA PHE A 7 22.05 16.23 46.43
C PHE A 7 21.64 14.74 46.22
N SER A 8 21.51 14.28 44.98
CA SER A 8 21.24 12.88 44.67
C SER A 8 22.38 11.95 45.14
N LEU A 9 23.62 12.34 44.93
CA LEU A 9 24.78 11.58 45.39
C LEU A 9 24.82 11.48 46.92
N LEU A 10 24.52 12.57 47.62
CA LEU A 10 24.50 12.62 49.08
C LEU A 10 23.39 11.75 49.66
N THR A 11 22.20 11.76 49.05
CA THR A 11 21.08 10.89 49.46
C THR A 11 21.37 9.42 49.24
N ALA A 12 22.00 9.04 48.12
CA ALA A 12 22.43 7.66 47.87
C ALA A 12 23.47 7.19 48.86
N LEU A 13 24.42 8.04 49.21
CA LEU A 13 25.46 7.73 50.20
C LEU A 13 24.86 7.50 51.59
N LEU A 14 23.96 8.37 52.06
CA LEU A 14 23.25 8.22 53.32
C LEU A 14 22.38 6.96 53.37
N PHE A 15 21.69 6.65 52.27
CA PHE A 15 20.86 5.45 52.17
C PHE A 15 21.71 4.17 52.24
N ASN A 16 22.81 4.10 51.49
CA ASN A 16 23.71 2.97 51.50
C ASN A 16 24.37 2.77 52.84
N PHE A 17 24.74 3.84 53.54
CA PHE A 17 25.27 3.77 54.88
C PHE A 17 24.26 3.25 55.93
N ALA A 18 23.00 3.74 55.84
CA ALA A 18 21.94 3.30 56.75
C ALA A 18 21.54 1.84 56.58
N THR A 19 21.58 1.34 55.32
CA THR A 19 21.14 -0.03 54.99
C THR A 19 22.27 -1.06 55.04
N SER A 20 23.52 -0.66 54.90
CA SER A 20 24.68 -1.58 54.90
C SER A 20 24.80 -2.44 56.15
N GLY A 21 24.45 -1.88 57.33
CA GLY A 21 24.46 -2.63 58.59
C GLY A 21 23.45 -3.76 58.64
N LEU A 22 22.24 -3.54 58.10
CA LEU A 22 21.17 -4.54 58.04
C LEU A 22 21.54 -5.68 57.10
N PHE A 23 22.09 -5.35 55.95
CA PHE A 23 22.49 -6.36 54.95
C PHE A 23 23.76 -7.12 55.39
N ALA A 24 24.73 -6.44 56.02
CA ALA A 24 25.91 -7.06 56.56
C ALA A 24 25.56 -8.14 57.61
N GLN A 25 24.60 -7.83 58.47
CA GLN A 25 24.14 -8.75 59.51
C GLN A 25 23.38 -9.97 58.93
N SER A 26 22.63 -9.78 57.83
CA SER A 26 21.87 -10.87 57.20
C SER A 26 22.76 -11.84 56.40
N ILE A 27 23.88 -11.37 55.88
CA ILE A 27 24.76 -12.15 54.98
C ILE A 27 26.04 -12.62 55.72
N GLY A 28 26.32 -12.08 56.95
CA GLY A 28 27.50 -12.44 57.73
C GLY A 28 28.81 -11.82 57.23
N ILE A 29 28.75 -10.67 56.58
CA ILE A 29 29.89 -9.94 56.01
C ILE A 29 30.17 -8.68 56.86
N ASP A 30 31.41 -8.21 56.87
CA ASP A 30 31.76 -7.00 57.58
C ASP A 30 31.05 -5.75 57.03
N HIS A 31 30.57 -4.89 57.94
CA HIS A 31 29.81 -3.67 57.60
C HIS A 31 30.54 -2.78 56.61
N ASN A 32 31.83 -2.57 56.75
CA ASN A 32 32.62 -1.73 55.84
C ASN A 32 32.78 -2.32 54.46
N LEU A 33 32.87 -3.64 54.33
CA LEU A 33 32.92 -4.35 53.06
C LEU A 33 31.57 -4.27 52.35
N MET A 34 30.46 -4.45 53.07
CA MET A 34 29.11 -4.36 52.53
C MET A 34 28.77 -2.95 52.05
N PHE A 35 29.17 -1.92 52.77
CA PHE A 35 29.05 -0.53 52.36
C PHE A 35 29.82 -0.25 51.06
N GLY A 36 31.05 -0.77 50.93
CA GLY A 36 31.84 -0.66 49.70
C GLY A 36 31.18 -1.32 48.48
N ILE A 37 30.58 -2.50 48.65
CA ILE A 37 29.85 -3.21 47.61
C ILE A 37 28.60 -2.40 47.16
N GLN A 38 27.81 -1.90 48.12
CA GLN A 38 26.64 -1.08 47.85
C GLN A 38 26.97 0.24 47.12
N MET A 39 28.07 0.89 47.50
CA MET A 39 28.59 2.06 46.83
C MET A 39 29.05 1.74 45.40
N GLY A 40 29.74 0.62 45.21
CA GLY A 40 30.11 0.16 43.85
C GLY A 40 28.91 -0.10 42.96
N LEU A 41 27.88 -0.77 43.47
CA LEU A 41 26.65 -1.04 42.74
C LEU A 41 25.87 0.24 42.39
N SER A 42 25.83 1.22 43.31
CA SER A 42 25.10 2.49 43.05
C SER A 42 25.82 3.43 42.10
N LEU A 43 27.11 3.21 41.84
CA LEU A 43 27.89 3.96 40.83
C LEU A 43 27.83 3.33 39.43
N VAL A 44 27.33 2.11 39.30
CA VAL A 44 27.07 1.50 37.97
C VAL A 44 25.88 2.21 37.37
N PRO A 45 26.03 2.95 36.27
CA PRO A 45 24.89 3.55 35.60
C PRO A 45 23.99 2.43 35.08
N LEU A 46 22.81 2.27 35.69
CA LEU A 46 21.76 1.40 35.18
C LEU A 46 21.22 2.02 33.88
N GLN A 47 21.96 1.82 32.82
CA GLN A 47 21.47 2.12 31.43
C GLN A 47 20.51 1.04 30.90
N LEU A 48 19.85 0.31 31.78
CA LEU A 48 18.90 -0.75 31.39
C LEU A 48 17.53 -0.23 30.93
N THR A 49 17.24 1.05 31.19
CA THR A 49 15.89 1.60 30.85
C THR A 49 15.74 2.00 29.38
N GLY A 50 16.82 2.31 28.67
CA GLY A 50 16.73 2.72 27.25
C GLY A 50 16.46 1.55 26.29
N CYS A 51 17.06 0.40 26.55
CA CYS A 51 17.00 -0.74 25.62
C CYS A 51 15.63 -1.45 25.58
N LEU A 52 14.92 -1.48 26.71
CA LEU A 52 13.58 -2.09 26.80
C LEU A 52 12.50 -1.17 26.19
N ALA A 53 12.67 0.15 26.33
CA ALA A 53 11.72 1.12 25.78
C ALA A 53 11.76 1.18 24.25
N GLU A 54 12.94 1.13 23.63
CA GLU A 54 13.08 1.12 22.16
C GLU A 54 12.47 -0.13 21.52
N GLY A 55 12.69 -1.31 22.10
CA GLY A 55 12.11 -2.55 21.60
C GLY A 55 10.58 -2.55 21.70
N LEU A 56 10.04 -2.11 22.82
CA LEU A 56 8.60 -2.06 23.06
C LEU A 56 7.90 -1.04 22.14
N ASN A 57 8.50 0.13 21.94
CA ASN A 57 7.95 1.15 21.04
C ASN A 57 7.92 0.65 19.60
N LYS A 58 8.97 0.00 19.13
CA LYS A 58 9.02 -0.58 17.79
C LYS A 58 7.94 -1.65 17.58
N GLU A 59 7.71 -2.52 18.55
CA GLU A 59 6.68 -3.56 18.49
C GLU A 59 5.26 -3.01 18.47
N ILE A 60 5.01 -1.85 19.08
CA ILE A 60 3.70 -1.19 19.08
C ILE A 60 3.40 -0.51 17.75
N TRP A 61 4.39 0.12 17.10
CA TRP A 61 4.18 0.88 15.86
C TRP A 61 3.92 -0.01 14.65
N ILE A 62 4.61 -1.14 14.54
CA ILE A 62 4.48 -2.05 13.40
C ILE A 62 3.04 -2.58 13.24
N PRO A 63 2.38 -3.14 14.26
CA PRO A 63 1.00 -3.62 14.15
C PRO A 63 0.00 -2.54 13.75
N GLU A 64 0.13 -1.32 14.29
CA GLU A 64 -0.76 -0.19 13.97
C GLU A 64 -0.69 0.22 12.49
N ILE A 65 0.49 0.12 11.86
CA ILE A 65 0.68 0.40 10.44
C ILE A 65 0.14 -0.75 9.58
N ILE A 66 0.40 -1.99 9.95
CA ILE A 66 0.00 -3.17 9.19
C ILE A 66 -1.52 -3.34 9.15
N GLU A 67 -2.21 -3.18 10.29
CA GLU A 67 -3.63 -3.46 10.45
C GLU A 67 -4.52 -2.59 9.52
N LYS A 68 -4.08 -1.40 9.15
CA LYS A 68 -4.87 -0.43 8.39
C LYS A 68 -4.35 -0.11 6.99
N PHE A 69 -3.37 -0.88 6.49
CA PHE A 69 -2.70 -0.53 5.24
C PHE A 69 -3.64 -0.53 4.03
N TYR A 70 -4.63 -1.41 3.98
CA TYR A 70 -5.64 -1.46 2.91
C TYR A 70 -7.05 -1.32 3.48
N PRO A 71 -7.65 -0.12 3.48
CA PRO A 71 -9.06 -0.01 3.80
C PRO A 71 -9.89 -0.77 2.75
N GLU A 72 -10.91 -1.49 3.21
CA GLU A 72 -11.81 -2.29 2.35
C GLU A 72 -12.48 -1.46 1.25
N THR A 73 -12.61 -0.15 1.46
CA THR A 73 -13.16 0.81 0.50
C THR A 73 -12.19 1.22 -0.61
N SER A 74 -10.91 0.85 -0.52
CA SER A 74 -9.93 1.19 -1.55
C SER A 74 -10.13 0.32 -2.79
N PHE A 75 -10.01 0.91 -3.99
CA PHE A 75 -10.04 0.16 -5.25
C PHE A 75 -8.91 -0.88 -5.34
N VAL A 76 -7.83 -0.73 -4.57
CA VAL A 76 -6.74 -1.69 -4.49
C VAL A 76 -7.20 -3.03 -3.90
N SER A 77 -8.20 -3.02 -3.00
CA SER A 77 -8.78 -4.24 -2.44
C SER A 77 -9.49 -5.09 -3.49
N ASP A 78 -9.95 -4.47 -4.59
CA ASP A 78 -10.57 -5.15 -5.72
C ASP A 78 -9.54 -5.73 -6.71
N SER A 79 -8.51 -6.36 -6.19
CA SER A 79 -7.48 -7.11 -6.92
C SER A 79 -7.15 -8.40 -6.17
N ARG A 80 -6.60 -9.37 -6.88
CA ARG A 80 -6.22 -10.65 -6.28
C ARG A 80 -4.97 -10.50 -5.42
N ASP A 81 -5.00 -11.07 -4.21
CA ASP A 81 -3.87 -11.00 -3.28
C ASP A 81 -2.96 -12.22 -3.45
N PHE A 82 -1.72 -11.96 -3.81
CA PHE A 82 -0.66 -12.97 -3.98
C PHE A 82 0.46 -12.84 -2.94
N SER A 83 0.21 -12.18 -1.81
CA SER A 83 1.22 -11.99 -0.76
C SER A 83 1.80 -13.30 -0.24
N MET A 84 1.03 -14.39 -0.27
CA MET A 84 1.50 -15.73 0.13
C MET A 84 2.57 -16.33 -0.81
N TRP A 85 2.70 -15.79 -2.04
CA TRP A 85 3.61 -16.29 -3.07
C TRP A 85 4.87 -15.42 -3.19
N THR A 86 5.05 -14.49 -2.25
CA THR A 86 6.22 -13.62 -2.22
C THR A 86 7.37 -14.30 -1.48
N ASP A 87 8.56 -14.20 -2.05
CA ASP A 87 9.81 -14.60 -1.43
C ASP A 87 10.75 -13.40 -1.40
N ASN A 88 10.88 -12.80 -0.22
CA ASN A 88 11.66 -11.58 0.06
C ASN A 88 11.39 -10.43 -0.94
N GLU A 89 12.13 -10.39 -2.03
CA GLU A 89 12.12 -9.30 -3.02
C GLU A 89 11.38 -9.66 -4.31
N TYR A 90 10.88 -10.89 -4.45
CA TYR A 90 10.27 -11.38 -5.69
C TYR A 90 8.90 -11.99 -5.44
N LEU A 91 7.97 -11.70 -6.34
CA LEU A 91 6.73 -12.43 -6.48
C LEU A 91 6.94 -13.56 -7.48
N ASN A 92 6.80 -14.80 -7.03
CA ASN A 92 6.94 -16.00 -7.84
C ASN A 92 5.59 -16.40 -8.42
N LEU A 93 5.42 -16.27 -9.73
CA LEU A 93 4.24 -16.69 -10.48
C LEU A 93 4.61 -17.78 -11.45
N GLN A 94 3.63 -18.59 -11.83
CA GLN A 94 3.76 -19.54 -12.91
C GLN A 94 2.86 -19.10 -14.07
N GLU A 95 3.42 -18.92 -15.23
CA GLU A 95 2.67 -18.73 -16.46
C GLU A 95 2.12 -20.09 -16.89
N ALA A 96 0.79 -20.22 -16.91
CA ALA A 96 0.15 -21.43 -17.38
C ALA A 96 0.41 -21.61 -18.86
N GLY A 97 0.87 -22.79 -19.24
CA GLY A 97 1.04 -23.14 -20.64
C GLY A 97 -0.29 -23.23 -21.40
N ILE A 98 -0.22 -23.49 -22.68
CA ILE A 98 -1.38 -23.56 -23.59
C ILE A 98 -2.30 -24.71 -23.13
N ASP A 99 -3.59 -24.41 -23.04
CA ASP A 99 -4.60 -25.43 -22.74
C ASP A 99 -4.75 -26.42 -23.90
N PRO A 100 -5.05 -27.70 -23.61
CA PRO A 100 -5.19 -28.72 -24.64
C PRO A 100 -6.35 -28.40 -25.57
N ARG A 101 -6.15 -28.68 -26.86
CA ARG A 101 -7.22 -28.55 -27.86
C ARG A 101 -8.26 -29.64 -27.66
N VAL A 102 -9.52 -29.28 -27.77
CA VAL A 102 -10.63 -30.23 -27.81
C VAL A 102 -10.91 -30.60 -29.24
N PHE A 103 -10.97 -31.89 -29.54
CA PHE A 103 -11.37 -32.43 -30.83
C PHE A 103 -12.80 -32.92 -30.72
N ILE A 104 -13.67 -32.47 -31.62
CA ILE A 104 -15.05 -32.94 -31.74
C ILE A 104 -15.09 -33.95 -32.87
N ASP A 105 -15.70 -35.13 -32.66
CA ASP A 105 -15.81 -36.23 -33.62
C ASP A 105 -14.48 -36.67 -34.25
N ASN A 106 -13.45 -36.84 -33.39
CA ASN A 106 -12.11 -37.19 -33.81
C ASN A 106 -12.04 -38.63 -34.37
N GLU A 107 -11.69 -38.76 -35.64
CA GLU A 107 -11.48 -40.04 -36.30
C GLU A 107 -10.00 -40.52 -36.32
N VAL A 108 -9.08 -39.66 -35.88
CA VAL A 108 -7.63 -39.93 -35.93
C VAL A 108 -7.09 -40.33 -34.53
N TYR A 109 -6.60 -41.56 -34.43
CA TYR A 109 -5.98 -42.09 -33.20
C TYR A 109 -4.58 -42.64 -33.48
N PRO A 110 -3.61 -42.50 -32.56
CA PRO A 110 -3.70 -41.91 -31.24
C PRO A 110 -3.77 -40.38 -31.27
N ILE A 111 -4.47 -39.76 -30.32
CA ILE A 111 -4.50 -38.30 -30.14
C ILE A 111 -3.07 -37.83 -29.82
N PRO A 112 -2.57 -36.78 -30.50
CA PRO A 112 -1.20 -36.30 -30.27
C PRO A 112 -1.01 -35.78 -28.83
N VAL A 113 0.08 -36.19 -28.21
CA VAL A 113 0.47 -35.70 -26.89
C VAL A 113 1.19 -34.37 -27.04
N VAL A 114 0.63 -33.33 -26.45
CA VAL A 114 1.24 -32.00 -26.42
C VAL A 114 1.76 -31.73 -25.00
N ALA A 115 3.05 -31.40 -24.88
CA ALA A 115 3.62 -31.01 -23.60
C ALA A 115 3.12 -29.61 -23.21
N ARG A 116 2.57 -29.46 -22.02
CA ARG A 116 2.25 -28.17 -21.43
C ARG A 116 3.54 -27.55 -20.89
N GLY A 117 3.97 -26.45 -21.48
CA GLY A 117 5.18 -25.74 -21.07
C GLY A 117 4.86 -24.61 -20.10
N ASP A 118 4.74 -24.93 -18.80
CA ASP A 118 4.59 -23.91 -17.76
C ASP A 118 5.94 -23.22 -17.52
N LYS A 119 5.93 -21.89 -17.51
CA LYS A 119 7.15 -21.10 -17.29
C LYS A 119 7.08 -20.36 -15.94
N PRO A 120 8.14 -20.47 -15.11
CA PRO A 120 8.22 -19.66 -13.91
C PRO A 120 8.46 -18.19 -14.28
N TYR A 121 7.70 -17.28 -13.69
CA TYR A 121 7.82 -15.85 -13.88
C TYR A 121 8.11 -15.18 -12.55
N LYS A 122 9.19 -14.42 -12.45
CA LYS A 122 9.58 -13.69 -11.25
C LYS A 122 9.41 -12.19 -11.46
N ILE A 123 8.57 -11.57 -10.65
CA ILE A 123 8.34 -10.13 -10.68
C ILE A 123 9.11 -9.50 -9.51
N PRO A 124 10.06 -8.58 -9.77
CA PRO A 124 10.73 -7.87 -8.69
C PRO A 124 9.74 -6.93 -7.99
N MET A 125 9.76 -6.96 -6.66
CA MET A 125 8.93 -6.09 -5.84
C MET A 125 9.60 -4.74 -5.67
N LYS A 126 8.80 -3.68 -5.58
CA LYS A 126 9.29 -2.34 -5.31
C LYS A 126 9.24 -2.06 -3.82
N ARG A 127 10.28 -1.43 -3.32
CA ARG A 127 10.35 -0.95 -1.94
C ARG A 127 9.77 0.45 -1.85
N PHE A 128 8.99 0.70 -0.81
CA PHE A 128 8.42 2.00 -0.47
C PHE A 128 8.96 2.43 0.89
N ASP A 129 9.63 3.57 0.93
CA ASP A 129 10.17 4.16 2.14
C ASP A 129 9.54 5.54 2.34
N THR A 130 9.29 5.92 3.58
CA THR A 130 8.88 7.28 3.95
C THR A 130 10.06 8.05 4.51
N GLU A 131 10.04 9.38 4.38
CA GLU A 131 11.01 10.24 5.04
C GLU A 131 10.92 10.11 6.56
N ASN A 132 12.06 10.23 7.22
CA ASN A 132 12.11 10.26 8.67
C ASN A 132 11.54 11.59 9.19
N THR A 133 10.57 11.52 10.10
CA THR A 133 10.03 12.71 10.76
C THR A 133 10.66 12.88 12.14
N VAL A 134 11.23 14.07 12.38
CA VAL A 134 11.82 14.43 13.67
C VAL A 134 10.80 15.25 14.47
N HIS A 135 10.54 14.84 15.69
CA HIS A 135 9.67 15.55 16.62
C HIS A 135 10.51 16.23 17.73
N ILE A 136 10.25 17.53 17.96
CA ILE A 136 10.98 18.33 18.94
C ILE A 136 10.71 17.86 20.36
N ASN A 137 9.52 17.28 20.64
CA ASN A 137 9.11 16.76 21.93
C ASN A 137 8.89 15.24 21.87
N ALA A 138 9.94 14.48 21.57
CA ALA A 138 9.88 13.03 21.43
C ALA A 138 9.26 12.35 22.67
N ILE A 139 9.58 12.79 23.88
CA ILE A 139 9.07 12.23 25.14
C ILE A 139 7.54 12.34 25.23
N GLU A 140 6.96 13.48 24.84
CA GLU A 140 5.50 13.63 24.86
C GLU A 140 4.79 12.73 23.84
N ILE A 141 5.45 12.41 22.73
CA ILE A 141 4.92 11.53 21.69
C ILE A 141 4.99 10.08 22.16
N GLU A 142 6.08 9.67 22.81
CA GLU A 142 6.23 8.33 23.38
C GLU A 142 5.20 8.06 24.48
N GLU A 143 4.87 9.05 25.30
CA GLU A 143 3.88 8.93 26.39
C GLU A 143 2.42 8.96 25.90
N SER A 144 2.14 9.62 24.75
CA SER A 144 0.78 9.78 24.22
C SER A 144 0.48 8.80 23.10
N ALA A 145 -0.39 7.82 23.35
CA ALA A 145 -0.87 6.89 22.33
C ALA A 145 -1.58 7.59 21.17
N GLU A 146 -2.27 8.69 21.41
CA GLU A 146 -2.97 9.46 20.38
C GLU A 146 -2.00 10.17 19.42
N LYS A 147 -0.95 10.78 19.96
CA LYS A 147 0.10 11.42 19.16
C LYS A 147 0.86 10.39 18.30
N ARG A 148 1.18 9.22 18.85
CA ARG A 148 1.79 8.11 18.10
C ARG A 148 0.92 7.67 16.94
N ARG A 149 -0.37 7.42 17.18
CA ARG A 149 -1.33 7.05 16.13
C ARG A 149 -1.41 8.08 15.02
N SER A 150 -1.38 9.37 15.37
CA SER A 150 -1.41 10.46 14.38
C SER A 150 -0.19 10.44 13.46
N VAL A 151 1.01 10.22 14.02
CA VAL A 151 2.26 10.12 13.24
C VAL A 151 2.23 8.88 12.35
N ALA A 152 1.91 7.72 12.91
CA ALA A 152 1.80 6.47 12.15
C ALA A 152 0.76 6.57 11.03
N ALA A 153 -0.39 7.19 11.29
CA ALA A 153 -1.43 7.43 10.28
C ALA A 153 -0.95 8.35 9.14
N GLY A 154 -0.10 9.33 9.44
CA GLY A 154 0.51 10.20 8.42
C GLY A 154 1.42 9.43 7.47
N HIS A 155 2.34 8.64 7.99
CA HIS A 155 3.21 7.77 7.19
C HIS A 155 2.41 6.75 6.38
N GLN A 156 1.45 6.08 7.03
CA GLN A 156 0.56 5.11 6.39
C GLN A 156 -0.21 5.71 5.23
N LYS A 157 -0.80 6.90 5.40
CA LYS A 157 -1.53 7.60 4.34
C LYS A 157 -0.64 7.91 3.13
N SER A 158 0.58 8.39 3.37
CA SER A 158 1.53 8.68 2.30
C SER A 158 1.94 7.43 1.53
N LEU A 159 2.22 6.32 2.23
CA LEU A 159 2.52 5.02 1.61
C LEU A 159 1.33 4.49 0.81
N GLN A 160 0.11 4.55 1.36
CA GLN A 160 -1.11 4.12 0.66
C GLN A 160 -1.36 4.90 -0.62
N MET A 161 -1.17 6.21 -0.60
CA MET A 161 -1.35 7.04 -1.79
C MET A 161 -0.38 6.62 -2.90
N GLN A 162 0.91 6.55 -2.60
CA GLN A 162 1.94 6.18 -3.59
C GLN A 162 1.75 4.75 -4.09
N PHE A 163 1.42 3.82 -3.21
CA PHE A 163 1.15 2.44 -3.59
C PHE A 163 -0.08 2.34 -4.50
N SER A 164 -1.17 3.03 -4.16
CA SER A 164 -2.41 3.00 -4.94
C SER A 164 -2.21 3.60 -6.33
N GLU A 165 -1.49 4.71 -6.42
CA GLU A 165 -1.15 5.36 -7.69
C GLU A 165 -0.28 4.46 -8.57
N LEU A 166 0.74 3.81 -7.99
CA LEU A 166 1.59 2.88 -8.73
C LEU A 166 0.85 1.60 -9.12
N ALA A 167 -0.06 1.10 -8.29
CA ALA A 167 -0.86 -0.08 -8.58
C ALA A 167 -1.73 0.14 -9.83
N ILE A 168 -2.53 1.20 -9.86
CA ILE A 168 -3.39 1.51 -11.00
C ILE A 168 -2.58 1.84 -12.26
N TYR A 169 -1.43 2.49 -12.10
CA TYR A 169 -0.50 2.71 -13.20
C TYR A 169 -0.01 1.39 -13.80
N ASN A 170 0.39 0.42 -12.98
CA ASN A 170 0.90 -0.87 -13.46
C ASN A 170 -0.20 -1.75 -14.07
N TRP A 171 -1.43 -1.68 -13.56
CA TRP A 171 -2.58 -2.42 -14.10
C TRP A 171 -3.04 -1.88 -15.47
N ALA A 172 -2.81 -0.61 -15.72
CA ALA A 172 -3.18 0.00 -17.01
C ALA A 172 -2.21 -0.45 -18.12
N PRO A 173 -2.70 -0.72 -19.35
CA PRO A 173 -1.89 -1.17 -20.48
C PRO A 173 -0.88 -0.10 -20.90
N LYS A 174 0.27 -0.53 -21.46
CA LYS A 174 1.27 0.40 -22.00
C LYS A 174 0.81 1.03 -23.32
N LYS A 175 0.17 0.25 -24.16
CA LYS A 175 -0.35 0.65 -25.47
C LYS A 175 -1.56 -0.20 -25.83
N ASP A 176 -2.27 0.20 -26.85
CA ASP A 176 -3.39 -0.55 -27.41
C ASP A 176 -2.95 -1.91 -27.96
N SER A 177 -3.69 -2.96 -27.59
CA SER A 177 -3.51 -4.33 -28.11
C SER A 177 -4.83 -5.09 -28.10
N GLU A 178 -4.90 -6.21 -28.81
CA GLU A 178 -6.09 -7.06 -28.87
C GLU A 178 -6.53 -7.58 -27.48
N THR A 179 -5.57 -7.84 -26.61
CA THR A 179 -5.82 -8.36 -25.25
C THR A 179 -6.01 -7.27 -24.21
N THR A 180 -5.48 -6.08 -24.42
CA THR A 180 -5.54 -4.94 -23.50
C THR A 180 -5.83 -3.67 -24.29
N PRO A 181 -7.10 -3.43 -24.66
CA PRO A 181 -7.48 -2.33 -25.52
C PRO A 181 -7.37 -0.97 -24.82
N VAL A 182 -6.95 0.05 -25.58
CA VAL A 182 -6.96 1.46 -25.18
C VAL A 182 -7.94 2.21 -26.08
N ILE A 183 -9.11 2.53 -25.55
CA ILE A 183 -10.16 3.22 -26.29
C ILE A 183 -9.90 4.73 -26.24
N LYS A 184 -9.65 5.32 -27.39
CA LYS A 184 -9.54 6.77 -27.53
C LYS A 184 -10.92 7.37 -27.80
N ILE A 185 -11.25 8.41 -27.05
CA ILE A 185 -12.46 9.20 -27.27
C ILE A 185 -12.05 10.43 -28.08
N ASN A 186 -12.24 10.36 -29.39
CA ASN A 186 -11.89 11.45 -30.31
C ASN A 186 -13.14 12.15 -30.85
N ASP A 187 -14.32 11.54 -30.65
CA ASP A 187 -15.62 11.98 -31.14
C ASP A 187 -16.50 12.41 -29.97
N GLY A 188 -17.02 13.59 -30.03
CA GLY A 188 -17.91 14.14 -29.01
C GLY A 188 -17.68 15.61 -28.73
N ASN A 189 -18.43 16.12 -27.76
CA ASN A 189 -18.33 17.51 -27.34
C ASN A 189 -17.08 17.69 -26.47
N ALA A 190 -16.50 18.88 -26.50
CA ALA A 190 -15.42 19.22 -25.58
C ALA A 190 -15.89 19.13 -24.12
N SER A 191 -15.06 18.55 -23.27
CA SER A 191 -15.34 18.51 -21.83
C SER A 191 -15.36 19.95 -21.26
N LYS A 192 -16.28 20.21 -20.33
CA LYS A 192 -16.34 21.48 -19.61
C LYS A 192 -15.30 21.57 -18.50
N GLN A 193 -14.59 20.47 -18.21
CA GLN A 193 -13.67 20.36 -17.10
C GLN A 193 -12.22 20.75 -17.44
N GLY A 194 -11.90 20.90 -18.73
CA GLY A 194 -10.57 21.29 -19.16
C GLY A 194 -10.48 21.55 -20.66
N THR A 195 -9.53 22.36 -21.08
CA THR A 195 -9.26 22.63 -22.49
C THR A 195 -8.57 21.43 -23.14
N GLY A 196 -9.08 21.01 -24.30
CA GLY A 196 -8.46 19.93 -25.07
C GLY A 196 -8.92 18.51 -24.71
N TYR A 197 -9.82 18.34 -23.76
CA TYR A 197 -10.41 17.04 -23.44
C TYR A 197 -11.76 16.86 -24.13
N VAL A 198 -12.02 15.63 -24.60
CA VAL A 198 -13.34 15.23 -25.09
C VAL A 198 -14.14 14.66 -23.92
N ALA A 199 -15.43 15.05 -23.82
CA ALA A 199 -16.29 14.63 -22.73
C ALA A 199 -16.56 13.12 -22.75
N MET A 200 -16.50 12.50 -21.58
CA MET A 200 -16.90 11.12 -21.38
C MET A 200 -18.43 11.00 -21.54
N THR A 201 -18.89 9.95 -22.21
CA THR A 201 -20.32 9.68 -22.37
C THR A 201 -20.69 8.28 -21.92
N TYR A 202 -21.96 8.06 -21.55
CA TYR A 202 -22.47 6.73 -21.18
C TYR A 202 -22.33 5.72 -22.31
N GLU A 203 -22.46 6.16 -23.57
CA GLU A 203 -22.27 5.32 -24.74
C GLU A 203 -20.85 4.73 -24.83
N LYS A 204 -19.85 5.51 -24.46
CA LYS A 204 -18.46 5.04 -24.46
C LYS A 204 -18.20 4.01 -23.35
N VAL A 205 -18.81 4.20 -22.17
CA VAL A 205 -18.74 3.21 -21.10
C VAL A 205 -19.47 1.92 -21.48
N LEU A 206 -20.62 2.03 -22.17
CA LEU A 206 -21.35 0.87 -22.67
C LEU A 206 -20.55 0.14 -23.76
N ALA A 207 -19.92 0.87 -24.71
CA ALA A 207 -19.05 0.29 -25.71
C ALA A 207 -17.89 -0.49 -25.10
N LEU A 208 -17.28 0.04 -24.02
CA LEU A 208 -16.25 -0.65 -23.27
C LEU A 208 -16.76 -1.95 -22.64
N SER A 209 -17.97 -1.92 -22.04
CA SER A 209 -18.61 -3.13 -21.51
C SER A 209 -18.83 -4.19 -22.60
N THR A 210 -19.33 -3.76 -23.78
CA THR A 210 -19.55 -4.63 -24.94
C THR A 210 -18.22 -5.23 -25.42
N GLN A 211 -17.15 -4.46 -25.48
CA GLN A 211 -15.84 -4.96 -25.89
C GLN A 211 -15.33 -6.05 -24.93
N LEU A 212 -15.49 -5.86 -23.62
CA LEU A 212 -15.15 -6.89 -22.64
C LEU A 212 -16.04 -8.13 -22.74
N ASP A 213 -17.33 -7.97 -23.12
CA ASP A 213 -18.21 -9.10 -23.39
C ASP A 213 -17.74 -9.91 -24.60
N MET A 214 -17.28 -9.23 -25.67
CA MET A 214 -16.67 -9.89 -26.85
C MET A 214 -15.37 -10.62 -26.51
N MET A 215 -14.63 -10.15 -25.52
CA MET A 215 -13.42 -10.80 -24.99
C MET A 215 -13.73 -11.92 -23.99
N LEU A 216 -15.02 -12.25 -23.78
CA LEU A 216 -15.49 -13.28 -22.84
C LEU A 216 -15.05 -13.03 -21.36
N VAL A 217 -14.81 -11.80 -20.97
CA VAL A 217 -14.52 -11.45 -19.59
C VAL A 217 -15.81 -11.53 -18.77
N PRO A 218 -15.86 -12.20 -17.62
CA PRO A 218 -17.05 -12.27 -16.76
C PRO A 218 -17.52 -10.88 -16.32
N LYS A 219 -18.84 -10.66 -16.21
CA LYS A 219 -19.41 -9.37 -15.76
C LYS A 219 -19.15 -9.10 -14.27
N GLU A 220 -19.18 -10.17 -13.45
CA GLU A 220 -18.86 -10.06 -12.05
C GLU A 220 -17.36 -9.84 -11.86
N GLY A 221 -17.00 -8.84 -11.07
CA GLY A 221 -15.59 -8.53 -10.79
C GLY A 221 -14.94 -7.58 -11.79
N ARG A 222 -15.70 -6.94 -12.69
CA ARG A 222 -15.21 -5.81 -13.48
C ARG A 222 -15.20 -4.54 -12.65
N ILE A 223 -14.10 -3.84 -12.64
CA ILE A 223 -13.91 -2.61 -11.87
C ILE A 223 -13.56 -1.48 -12.82
N LEU A 224 -14.18 -0.32 -12.60
CA LEU A 224 -13.92 0.92 -13.32
C LEU A 224 -13.42 1.97 -12.35
N ALA A 225 -12.15 2.37 -12.46
CA ALA A 225 -11.63 3.56 -11.82
C ALA A 225 -11.86 4.77 -12.73
N LEU A 226 -12.82 5.58 -12.36
CA LEU A 226 -13.26 6.74 -13.12
C LEU A 226 -12.53 7.99 -12.63
N HIS A 227 -11.95 8.74 -13.56
CA HIS A 227 -11.36 10.04 -13.21
C HIS A 227 -12.47 11.03 -12.82
N PRO A 228 -12.27 11.94 -11.84
CA PRO A 228 -13.29 12.91 -11.42
C PRO A 228 -13.84 13.77 -12.55
N TYR A 229 -13.04 14.14 -13.55
CA TYR A 229 -13.52 14.89 -14.71
C TYR A 229 -14.51 14.07 -15.54
N HIS A 230 -14.23 12.79 -15.80
CA HIS A 230 -15.14 11.90 -16.50
C HIS A 230 -16.43 11.65 -15.71
N ALA A 231 -16.34 11.54 -14.37
CA ALA A 231 -17.52 11.45 -13.51
C ALA A 231 -18.41 12.69 -13.63
N THR A 232 -17.80 13.89 -13.66
CA THR A 232 -18.54 15.15 -13.82
C THR A 232 -19.14 15.27 -15.22
N ASP A 233 -18.45 14.82 -16.26
CA ASP A 233 -19.01 14.80 -17.63
C ASP A 233 -20.26 13.93 -17.72
N LEU A 234 -20.23 12.72 -17.13
CA LEU A 234 -21.39 11.82 -17.04
C LEU A 234 -22.55 12.45 -16.23
N GLN A 235 -22.23 13.14 -15.13
CA GLN A 235 -23.23 13.86 -14.33
C GLN A 235 -23.89 15.00 -15.10
N LEU A 236 -23.14 15.71 -15.94
CA LEU A 236 -23.65 16.77 -16.78
C LEU A 236 -24.47 16.27 -17.97
N GLN A 237 -24.20 15.05 -18.44
CA GLN A 237 -24.95 14.41 -19.52
C GLN A 237 -26.35 14.01 -19.08
N ASP A 238 -26.47 13.30 -17.94
CA ASP A 238 -27.75 12.90 -17.36
C ASP A 238 -27.60 12.69 -15.85
N LEU A 239 -28.21 13.63 -15.09
CA LEU A 239 -28.13 13.64 -13.62
C LEU A 239 -28.91 12.49 -12.98
N GLU A 240 -30.05 12.08 -13.53
CA GLU A 240 -30.88 11.03 -12.96
C GLU A 240 -30.25 9.65 -13.17
N MET A 241 -29.73 9.40 -14.37
CA MET A 241 -28.96 8.19 -14.66
C MET A 241 -27.69 8.10 -13.78
N PHE A 242 -26.98 9.22 -13.64
CA PHE A 242 -25.82 9.31 -12.74
C PHE A 242 -26.16 8.94 -11.30
N LYS A 243 -27.20 9.53 -10.70
CA LYS A 243 -27.66 9.22 -9.34
C LYS A 243 -27.98 7.74 -9.17
N THR A 244 -28.68 7.15 -10.16
CA THR A 244 -29.04 5.72 -10.13
C THR A 244 -27.81 4.82 -10.10
N PHE A 245 -26.84 5.06 -10.96
CA PHE A 245 -25.63 4.26 -11.03
C PHE A 245 -24.73 4.43 -9.80
N PHE A 246 -24.58 5.64 -9.33
CA PHE A 246 -23.75 5.91 -8.13
C PHE A 246 -24.40 5.45 -6.84
N SER A 247 -25.72 5.48 -6.71
CA SER A 247 -26.42 4.90 -5.57
C SER A 247 -26.29 3.38 -5.51
N THR A 248 -26.26 2.72 -6.67
CA THR A 248 -26.07 1.28 -6.78
C THR A 248 -24.59 0.87 -6.67
N GLY A 249 -23.66 1.82 -6.91
CA GLY A 249 -22.21 1.56 -6.96
C GLY A 249 -21.79 0.74 -8.19
N SER A 250 -22.68 0.57 -9.17
CA SER A 250 -22.45 -0.24 -10.35
C SER A 250 -23.02 0.42 -11.59
N MET A 251 -22.27 0.43 -12.70
CA MET A 251 -22.67 0.98 -13.98
C MET A 251 -22.30 0.01 -15.09
N PHE A 252 -23.29 -0.46 -15.88
CA PHE A 252 -23.10 -1.41 -16.99
C PHE A 252 -22.28 -2.67 -16.65
N GLY A 253 -22.41 -3.16 -15.40
CA GLY A 253 -21.67 -4.33 -14.92
C GLY A 253 -20.29 -4.00 -14.31
N PHE A 254 -19.91 -2.73 -14.26
CA PHE A 254 -18.68 -2.29 -13.57
C PHE A 254 -18.98 -1.82 -12.15
N LYS A 255 -18.17 -2.25 -11.18
CA LYS A 255 -18.06 -1.61 -9.88
C LYS A 255 -17.29 -0.30 -10.04
N ILE A 256 -17.84 0.81 -9.56
CA ILE A 256 -17.30 2.15 -9.81
C ILE A 256 -16.46 2.61 -8.62
N HIS A 257 -15.26 3.08 -8.89
CA HIS A 257 -14.45 3.87 -7.96
C HIS A 257 -14.10 5.20 -8.62
N VAL A 258 -14.29 6.32 -7.92
CA VAL A 258 -13.85 7.63 -8.41
C VAL A 258 -12.51 7.96 -7.78
N THR A 259 -11.47 8.14 -8.62
CA THR A 259 -10.13 8.45 -8.16
C THR A 259 -9.38 9.31 -9.17
N SER A 260 -8.57 10.24 -8.68
CA SER A 260 -7.66 11.04 -9.50
C SER A 260 -6.34 10.33 -9.82
N MET A 261 -6.08 9.16 -9.21
CA MET A 261 -4.84 8.40 -9.31
C MET A 261 -4.75 7.56 -10.60
N VAL A 262 -5.37 8.00 -11.69
CA VAL A 262 -5.37 7.27 -12.96
C VAL A 262 -4.16 7.64 -13.82
N PRO A 263 -3.65 6.72 -14.65
CA PRO A 263 -2.54 6.98 -15.56
C PRO A 263 -2.92 7.98 -16.64
N LYS A 264 -1.90 8.63 -17.22
CA LYS A 264 -2.03 9.50 -18.38
C LYS A 264 -1.50 8.80 -19.62
N TYR A 265 -2.09 9.12 -20.75
CA TYR A 265 -1.70 8.61 -22.04
C TYR A 265 -1.38 9.77 -22.99
N ASN A 266 -0.38 9.57 -23.84
CA ASN A 266 -0.10 10.53 -24.89
C ASN A 266 -1.29 10.55 -25.89
N GLY A 267 -1.94 11.69 -26.04
CA GLY A 267 -3.12 11.83 -26.90
C GLY A 267 -2.84 11.52 -28.38
N THR A 268 -1.59 11.71 -28.84
CA THR A 268 -1.20 11.44 -30.23
C THR A 268 -0.86 9.97 -30.45
N THR A 269 0.08 9.40 -29.67
CA THR A 269 0.55 8.02 -29.86
C THR A 269 -0.37 6.99 -29.21
N GLY A 270 -1.13 7.36 -28.17
CA GLY A 270 -1.94 6.45 -27.38
C GLY A 270 -1.14 5.54 -26.47
N GLU A 271 0.12 5.86 -26.24
CA GLU A 271 0.98 5.14 -25.32
C GLU A 271 0.89 5.76 -23.92
N LYS A 272 1.01 4.90 -22.92
CA LYS A 272 1.03 5.33 -21.51
C LYS A 272 2.26 6.19 -21.22
N VAL A 273 2.06 7.35 -20.60
CA VAL A 273 3.14 8.23 -20.17
C VAL A 273 3.94 7.53 -19.09
N GLU A 274 5.27 7.65 -19.12
CA GLU A 274 6.15 7.03 -18.13
C GLU A 274 5.90 7.58 -16.72
N TRP A 275 6.09 6.71 -15.74
CA TRP A 275 5.94 7.07 -14.33
C TRP A 275 6.90 8.20 -13.93
N GLY A 276 6.35 9.27 -13.33
CA GLY A 276 7.13 10.43 -12.91
C GLY A 276 7.52 11.41 -14.02
N ALA A 277 7.11 11.16 -15.27
CA ALA A 277 7.36 12.11 -16.36
C ALA A 277 6.54 13.40 -16.17
N PRO A 278 7.07 14.55 -16.57
CA PRO A 278 6.34 15.80 -16.51
C PRO A 278 5.13 15.75 -17.44
N VAL A 279 4.01 16.28 -16.95
CA VAL A 279 2.74 16.33 -17.72
C VAL A 279 2.90 17.29 -18.90
N ARG A 280 2.49 16.85 -20.08
CA ARG A 280 2.46 17.64 -21.33
C ARG A 280 1.03 18.02 -21.65
N ASP A 281 0.86 19.12 -22.37
CA ASP A 281 -0.46 19.59 -22.82
C ASP A 281 -1.15 18.60 -23.77
N THR A 282 -0.38 17.69 -24.39
CA THR A 282 -0.86 16.63 -25.26
C THR A 282 -1.32 15.36 -24.53
N ASP A 283 -1.08 15.30 -23.20
CA ASP A 283 -1.38 14.10 -22.42
C ASP A 283 -2.87 14.05 -22.07
N ALA A 284 -3.51 12.94 -22.42
CA ALA A 284 -4.90 12.69 -22.13
C ALA A 284 -5.07 11.98 -20.78
N ILE A 285 -6.11 12.36 -20.04
CA ILE A 285 -6.54 11.70 -18.82
C ILE A 285 -7.29 10.41 -19.22
N ALA A 286 -6.97 9.30 -18.56
CA ALA A 286 -7.63 8.03 -18.82
C ALA A 286 -8.35 7.52 -17.56
N SER A 287 -9.53 6.93 -17.74
CA SER A 287 -10.14 6.06 -16.73
C SER A 287 -9.67 4.63 -17.00
N THR A 288 -9.43 3.86 -15.95
CA THR A 288 -8.85 2.51 -16.05
C THR A 288 -9.89 1.46 -15.67
N VAL A 289 -9.98 0.41 -16.49
CA VAL A 289 -10.83 -0.76 -16.23
C VAL A 289 -9.96 -1.99 -16.04
N TRP A 290 -10.35 -2.83 -15.09
CA TRP A 290 -9.72 -4.13 -14.91
C TRP A 290 -10.72 -5.18 -14.44
N TYR A 291 -10.34 -6.42 -14.63
CA TYR A 291 -11.03 -7.55 -14.04
C TYR A 291 -10.28 -7.99 -12.77
N ARG A 292 -11.01 -8.24 -11.69
CA ARG A 292 -10.45 -8.52 -10.37
C ARG A 292 -9.37 -9.61 -10.39
N ASP A 293 -9.63 -10.70 -11.11
CA ASP A 293 -8.72 -11.84 -11.12
C ASP A 293 -7.59 -11.72 -12.16
N ALA A 294 -7.65 -10.72 -13.06
CA ALA A 294 -6.61 -10.45 -14.05
C ALA A 294 -5.47 -9.58 -13.48
N VAL A 295 -5.71 -8.89 -12.37
CA VAL A 295 -4.70 -8.05 -11.73
C VAL A 295 -4.37 -8.57 -10.34
N CYS A 296 -3.13 -8.41 -9.94
CA CYS A 296 -2.68 -8.86 -8.63
C CYS A 296 -2.00 -7.75 -7.85
N ARG A 297 -2.06 -7.90 -6.54
CA ARG A 297 -1.24 -7.19 -5.58
C ARG A 297 -0.48 -8.20 -4.74
N ALA A 298 0.69 -7.82 -4.28
CA ALA A 298 1.47 -8.63 -3.38
C ALA A 298 2.20 -7.73 -2.38
N LYS A 299 2.32 -8.21 -1.16
CA LYS A 299 2.97 -7.55 -0.06
C LYS A 299 4.00 -8.50 0.52
N SER A 300 5.22 -8.04 0.71
CA SER A 300 6.28 -8.74 1.39
C SER A 300 6.40 -8.25 2.85
N MET A 301 7.59 -8.23 3.39
CA MET A 301 7.86 -7.80 4.75
C MET A 301 7.78 -6.28 4.90
N GLU A 302 7.09 -5.81 5.96
CA GLU A 302 7.09 -4.43 6.38
C GLU A 302 8.06 -4.24 7.55
N THR A 303 8.92 -3.23 7.45
CA THR A 303 9.83 -2.86 8.53
C THR A 303 9.62 -1.39 8.90
N CYS A 304 9.51 -1.12 10.19
CA CYS A 304 9.53 0.23 10.73
C CYS A 304 10.85 0.43 11.46
N THR A 305 11.64 1.42 11.05
CA THR A 305 12.86 1.82 11.74
C THR A 305 12.62 3.16 12.41
N THR A 306 12.81 3.21 13.73
CA THR A 306 12.87 4.46 14.50
C THR A 306 14.31 4.95 14.50
N ALA A 307 14.53 6.19 14.11
CA ALA A 307 15.85 6.84 14.17
C ALA A 307 16.11 7.42 15.55
#